data_0fb1a9d04a827a3df542f6f3f6c10998
#
_entry.id   0fb1a9d04a827a3df542f6f3f6c10998
#
_cell.length_a   1.000
_cell.length_b   1.000
_cell.length_c   1.000
_cell.angle_alpha   90.00
_cell.angle_beta   90.00
_cell.angle_gamma   90.00
#
_symmetry.space_group_name_H-M   'P 1'
#
loop_
_entity.id
_entity.type
_entity.pdbx_description
1 polymer ?
#
loop_
_entity_poly.entity_id
_entity_poly.type
_entity_poly.pdbx_seq_one_letter_code
_entity_poly.pdbx_strand_id
1 'polypeptide(L)'
;MTARDGTRFLTVSTPYRQVTEVPEYWMEDILAEDRVLDIGANIGAFCIRAAKISRHVSAVEPVTADLLEANIALNGVEVRVIRAALGDGSPSEIEWDNVRSLVPTFRLRDLIRTAGGCDFLKCDCEGAEWQIEPGDLAGIRRIEMELHQPPIGGLPNEELLRSIGEQYTFSIDRIPVHGPLGQMGILHAWLQSPD
;
A
#
# COMPACT_ATOMS: atom_id res chain seq x y z
N MET A 1 13.90 10.98 -12.86
CA MET A 1 13.02 10.40 -13.92
C MET A 1 11.67 11.09 -13.89
N THR A 2 10.99 11.19 -15.03
CA THR A 2 9.61 11.68 -15.10
C THR A 2 8.76 10.60 -15.76
N ALA A 3 7.71 10.18 -15.08
CA ALA A 3 6.74 9.21 -15.60
C ALA A 3 5.82 9.86 -16.66
N ARG A 4 5.06 9.04 -17.42
CA ARG A 4 4.17 9.54 -18.49
C ARG A 4 3.09 10.49 -18.02
N ASP A 5 2.64 10.35 -16.77
CA ASP A 5 1.66 11.21 -16.10
C ASP A 5 2.26 12.49 -15.49
N GLY A 6 3.53 12.75 -15.73
CA GLY A 6 4.27 13.90 -15.21
C GLY A 6 4.78 13.74 -13.79
N THR A 7 4.56 12.61 -13.12
CA THR A 7 5.09 12.35 -11.78
C THR A 7 6.62 12.20 -11.84
N ARG A 8 7.33 12.85 -10.92
CA ARG A 8 8.78 12.94 -10.91
C ARG A 8 9.38 12.14 -9.77
N PHE A 9 10.52 11.46 -10.04
CA PHE A 9 11.27 10.68 -9.05
C PHE A 9 12.75 11.00 -9.15
N LEU A 10 13.43 11.15 -8.00
CA LEU A 10 14.86 11.47 -7.91
C LEU A 10 15.74 10.30 -8.35
N THR A 11 15.40 9.10 -7.92
CA THR A 11 16.16 7.89 -8.22
C THR A 11 15.23 6.84 -8.78
N VAL A 12 15.69 6.13 -9.82
CA VAL A 12 14.98 4.98 -10.37
C VAL A 12 15.99 3.87 -10.58
N SER A 13 16.13 3.00 -9.59
CA SER A 13 16.78 1.71 -9.81
C SER A 13 15.89 0.82 -10.70
N THR A 14 16.47 -0.23 -11.27
CA THR A 14 15.72 -1.13 -12.18
C THR A 14 14.43 -1.69 -11.55
N PRO A 15 14.37 -2.08 -10.26
CA PRO A 15 13.14 -2.53 -9.62
C PRO A 15 12.01 -1.49 -9.61
N TYR A 16 12.36 -0.22 -9.46
CA TYR A 16 11.37 0.86 -9.36
C TYR A 16 10.82 1.34 -10.71
N ARG A 17 11.43 0.93 -11.82
CA ARG A 17 11.00 1.40 -13.15
C ARG A 17 9.60 0.95 -13.50
N GLN A 18 9.22 -0.26 -13.13
CA GLN A 18 7.90 -0.81 -13.41
C GLN A 18 6.81 -0.06 -12.65
N VAL A 19 6.96 0.07 -11.31
CA VAL A 19 6.01 0.79 -10.45
C VAL A 19 5.92 2.29 -10.73
N THR A 20 6.95 2.90 -11.36
CA THR A 20 6.88 4.33 -11.71
C THR A 20 6.20 4.59 -13.05
N GLU A 21 6.28 3.68 -14.01
CA GLU A 21 5.79 3.90 -15.38
C GLU A 21 4.34 3.44 -15.58
N VAL A 22 3.91 2.38 -14.91
CA VAL A 22 2.57 1.80 -15.03
C VAL A 22 1.97 1.69 -13.63
N PRO A 23 0.87 2.40 -13.34
CA PRO A 23 0.16 2.18 -12.08
C PRO A 23 -0.40 0.74 -12.09
N GLU A 24 0.02 -0.05 -11.11
CA GLU A 24 -0.46 -1.42 -10.91
C GLU A 24 -1.80 -1.44 -10.17
N TYR A 25 -2.06 -0.38 -9.41
CA TYR A 25 -3.25 -0.20 -8.58
C TYR A 25 -4.24 0.74 -9.26
N TRP A 26 -5.52 0.43 -9.13
CA TRP A 26 -6.59 1.24 -9.70
C TRP A 26 -6.85 2.46 -8.80
N MET A 27 -6.75 3.65 -9.39
CA MET A 27 -6.89 4.93 -8.69
C MET A 27 -8.06 5.77 -9.20
N GLU A 28 -8.77 5.28 -10.22
CA GLU A 28 -9.78 6.06 -10.96
C GLU A 28 -10.97 6.44 -10.10
N ASP A 29 -11.21 5.69 -9.02
CA ASP A 29 -12.31 5.91 -8.08
C ASP A 29 -11.89 6.52 -6.74
N ILE A 30 -10.66 7.04 -6.65
CA ILE A 30 -10.26 7.89 -5.51
C ILE A 30 -11.06 9.19 -5.58
N LEU A 31 -11.71 9.55 -4.48
CA LEU A 31 -12.46 10.78 -4.33
C LEU A 31 -11.61 11.90 -3.68
N ALA A 32 -11.93 13.15 -3.97
CA ALA A 32 -11.18 14.30 -3.45
C ALA A 32 -11.13 14.37 -1.91
N GLU A 33 -12.15 13.84 -1.25
CA GLU A 33 -12.29 13.85 0.21
C GLU A 33 -11.93 12.50 0.86
N ASP A 34 -11.53 11.48 0.06
CA ASP A 34 -11.08 10.20 0.61
C ASP A 34 -9.83 10.38 1.47
N ARG A 35 -9.82 9.74 2.62
CA ARG A 35 -8.60 9.52 3.41
C ARG A 35 -7.90 8.31 2.83
N VAL A 36 -6.85 8.57 2.08
CA VAL A 36 -6.06 7.53 1.40
C VAL A 36 -4.92 7.09 2.31
N LEU A 37 -4.81 5.80 2.54
CA LEU A 37 -3.71 5.19 3.28
C LEU A 37 -2.93 4.24 2.36
N ASP A 38 -1.67 4.59 2.08
CA ASP A 38 -0.73 3.81 1.28
C ASP A 38 0.26 3.09 2.20
N ILE A 39 0.11 1.78 2.38
CA ILE A 39 1.01 0.94 3.19
C ILE A 39 2.00 0.26 2.27
N GLY A 40 3.30 0.38 2.58
CA GLY A 40 4.39 0.01 1.70
C GLY A 40 4.53 1.03 0.57
N ALA A 41 4.59 2.31 0.93
CA ALA A 41 4.59 3.39 -0.05
C ALA A 41 5.87 3.46 -0.88
N ASN A 42 6.93 2.83 -0.43
CA ASN A 42 8.23 2.79 -1.09
C ASN A 42 8.69 4.20 -1.50
N ILE A 43 9.01 4.45 -2.75
CA ILE A 43 9.45 5.76 -3.25
C ILE A 43 8.29 6.72 -3.57
N GLY A 44 7.03 6.34 -3.31
CA GLY A 44 5.84 7.17 -3.45
C GLY A 44 5.10 7.03 -4.78
N ALA A 45 5.28 5.92 -5.50
CA ALA A 45 4.67 5.74 -6.81
C ALA A 45 3.13 5.84 -6.78
N PHE A 46 2.49 5.34 -5.72
CA PHE A 46 1.04 5.43 -5.52
C PHE A 46 0.64 6.72 -4.80
N CYS A 47 1.16 6.98 -3.58
CA CYS A 47 0.69 8.08 -2.74
C CYS A 47 0.88 9.48 -3.37
N ILE A 48 1.94 9.69 -4.17
CA ILE A 48 2.15 10.96 -4.88
C ILE A 48 1.07 11.19 -5.94
N ARG A 49 0.63 10.14 -6.63
CA ARG A 49 -0.47 10.22 -7.59
C ARG A 49 -1.81 10.43 -6.89
N ALA A 50 -2.06 9.68 -5.83
CA ALA A 50 -3.24 9.84 -4.98
C ALA A 50 -3.36 11.26 -4.44
N ALA A 51 -2.24 11.89 -4.03
CA ALA A 51 -2.19 13.26 -3.53
C ALA A 51 -2.46 14.34 -4.58
N LYS A 52 -2.50 14.00 -5.85
CA LYS A 52 -2.99 14.90 -6.92
C LYS A 52 -4.52 14.87 -7.01
N ILE A 53 -5.19 13.91 -6.39
CA ILE A 53 -6.64 13.68 -6.41
C ILE A 53 -7.23 14.03 -5.05
N SER A 54 -6.74 13.40 -3.97
CA SER A 54 -7.21 13.61 -2.60
C SER A 54 -6.28 14.54 -1.82
N ARG A 55 -6.86 15.29 -0.86
CA ARG A 55 -6.14 16.18 0.07
C ARG A 55 -5.67 15.46 1.33
N HIS A 56 -6.10 14.22 1.55
CA HIS A 56 -5.91 13.48 2.81
C HIS A 56 -5.15 12.17 2.56
N VAL A 57 -3.88 12.28 2.17
CA VAL A 57 -3.05 11.11 1.88
C VAL A 57 -2.03 10.90 2.99
N SER A 58 -1.98 9.67 3.50
CA SER A 58 -0.95 9.19 4.42
C SER A 58 -0.22 8.01 3.79
N ALA A 59 1.09 7.97 3.96
CA ALA A 59 1.98 6.93 3.44
C ALA A 59 2.76 6.29 4.59
N VAL A 60 2.75 4.97 4.65
CA VAL A 60 3.47 4.17 5.64
C VAL A 60 4.65 3.51 4.93
N GLU A 61 5.88 3.87 5.35
CA GLU A 61 7.09 3.37 4.72
C GLU A 61 8.23 3.27 5.76
N PRO A 62 8.77 2.07 5.98
CA PRO A 62 9.77 1.86 7.03
C PRO A 62 11.21 2.15 6.61
N VAL A 63 11.58 1.93 5.35
CA VAL A 63 12.99 1.87 4.92
C VAL A 63 13.37 3.04 4.00
N THR A 64 12.55 3.30 3.00
CA THR A 64 12.83 4.31 1.96
C THR A 64 12.19 5.67 2.24
N ALA A 65 11.76 5.93 3.48
CA ALA A 65 11.01 7.13 3.86
C ALA A 65 11.72 8.45 3.51
N ASP A 66 13.04 8.52 3.60
CA ASP A 66 13.79 9.74 3.22
C ASP A 66 13.66 10.02 1.71
N LEU A 67 13.74 8.98 0.88
CA LEU A 67 13.57 9.10 -0.57
C LEU A 67 12.12 9.41 -0.94
N LEU A 68 11.17 8.80 -0.22
CA LEU A 68 9.75 9.10 -0.34
C LEU A 68 9.46 10.59 -0.08
N GLU A 69 9.92 11.13 1.04
CA GLU A 69 9.76 12.56 1.39
C GLU A 69 10.38 13.49 0.34
N ALA A 70 11.56 13.13 -0.16
CA ALA A 70 12.22 13.89 -1.22
C ALA A 70 11.42 13.87 -2.54
N ASN A 71 10.81 12.73 -2.89
CA ASN A 71 9.94 12.61 -4.07
C ASN A 71 8.62 13.37 -3.89
N ILE A 72 8.02 13.35 -2.69
CA ILE A 72 6.84 14.15 -2.35
C ILE A 72 7.14 15.64 -2.57
N ALA A 73 8.24 16.14 -2.00
CA ALA A 73 8.67 17.53 -2.17
C ALA A 73 8.94 17.89 -3.64
N LEU A 74 9.59 16.98 -4.39
CA LEU A 74 9.86 17.16 -5.82
C LEU A 74 8.58 17.35 -6.65
N ASN A 75 7.47 16.72 -6.25
CA ASN A 75 6.17 16.81 -6.93
C ASN A 75 5.28 17.94 -6.41
N GLY A 76 5.63 18.58 -5.29
CA GLY A 76 4.87 19.67 -4.70
C GLY A 76 3.48 19.24 -4.21
N VAL A 77 3.36 18.00 -3.73
CA VAL A 77 2.14 17.44 -3.14
C VAL A 77 2.29 17.31 -1.64
N GLU A 78 1.16 17.20 -0.93
CA GLU A 78 1.14 16.98 0.52
C GLU A 78 0.78 15.53 0.81
N VAL A 79 1.69 14.81 1.48
CA VAL A 79 1.51 13.44 1.97
C VAL A 79 2.09 13.35 3.37
N ARG A 80 1.32 12.82 4.31
CA ARG A 80 1.80 12.54 5.65
C ARG A 80 2.59 11.24 5.66
N VAL A 81 3.89 11.29 5.92
CA VAL A 81 4.72 10.09 6.02
C VAL A 81 4.74 9.54 7.44
N ILE A 82 4.49 8.24 7.58
CA ILE A 82 4.55 7.47 8.82
C ILE A 82 5.69 6.47 8.67
N ARG A 83 6.79 6.69 9.40
CA ARG A 83 8.00 5.84 9.34
C ARG A 83 7.82 4.58 10.17
N ALA A 84 7.09 3.62 9.62
CA ALA A 84 6.72 2.37 10.27
C ALA A 84 6.39 1.30 9.24
N ALA A 85 6.16 0.08 9.69
CA ALA A 85 5.60 -1.01 8.89
C ALA A 85 4.27 -1.49 9.46
N LEU A 86 3.49 -2.19 8.64
CA LEU A 86 2.36 -3.00 9.10
C LEU A 86 2.91 -4.21 9.88
N GLY A 87 2.29 -4.52 11.01
CA GLY A 87 2.69 -5.66 11.84
C GLY A 87 1.86 -5.77 13.12
N ASP A 88 2.33 -6.56 14.07
CA ASP A 88 1.63 -6.84 15.34
C ASP A 88 1.82 -5.79 16.43
N GLY A 89 2.68 -4.81 16.19
CA GLY A 89 3.06 -3.76 17.15
C GLY A 89 4.42 -4.00 17.80
N SER A 90 5.10 -5.11 17.51
CA SER A 90 6.46 -5.39 17.96
C SER A 90 7.46 -4.89 16.92
N PRO A 91 8.59 -4.27 17.28
CA PRO A 91 9.63 -3.92 16.31
C PRO A 91 10.07 -5.14 15.50
N SER A 92 10.23 -4.97 14.20
CA SER A 92 10.63 -6.04 13.27
C SER A 92 11.85 -5.64 12.45
N GLU A 93 12.70 -6.60 12.13
CA GLU A 93 13.79 -6.40 11.18
C GLU A 93 13.25 -6.59 9.76
N ILE A 94 13.40 -5.56 8.95
CA ILE A 94 12.98 -5.57 7.54
C ILE A 94 14.24 -5.44 6.67
N GLU A 95 14.32 -6.27 5.64
CA GLU A 95 15.35 -6.18 4.62
C GLU A 95 14.71 -5.75 3.29
N TRP A 96 15.18 -4.63 2.75
CA TRP A 96 14.76 -4.12 1.46
C TRP A 96 15.95 -3.54 0.71
N ASP A 97 16.16 -3.94 -0.54
CA ASP A 97 17.26 -3.49 -1.42
C ASP A 97 18.64 -3.61 -0.73
N ASN A 98 18.87 -4.73 -0.04
CA ASN A 98 20.09 -5.04 0.77
C ASN A 98 20.29 -4.12 2.00
N VAL A 99 19.28 -3.34 2.38
CA VAL A 99 19.30 -2.54 3.62
C VAL A 99 18.47 -3.28 4.68
N ARG A 100 19.11 -3.56 5.83
CA ARG A 100 18.42 -4.12 7.02
C ARG A 100 18.17 -3.00 8.01
N SER A 101 16.93 -2.91 8.46
CA SER A 101 16.51 -1.90 9.42
C SER A 101 15.58 -2.51 10.47
N LEU A 102 15.85 -2.22 11.73
CA LEU A 102 14.90 -2.49 12.80
C LEU A 102 13.89 -1.33 12.82
N VAL A 103 12.63 -1.64 12.56
CA VAL A 103 11.59 -0.62 12.41
C VAL A 103 10.42 -0.87 13.35
N PRO A 104 9.73 0.19 13.81
CA PRO A 104 8.48 0.03 14.52
C PRO A 104 7.42 -0.55 13.58
N THR A 105 6.60 -1.47 14.10
CA THR A 105 5.42 -1.94 13.40
C THR A 105 4.15 -1.52 14.13
N PHE A 106 3.05 -1.42 13.40
CA PHE A 106 1.74 -1.11 13.95
C PHE A 106 0.67 -1.97 13.29
N ARG A 107 -0.36 -2.33 14.04
CA ARG A 107 -1.56 -2.97 13.47
C ARG A 107 -2.28 -2.00 12.54
N LEU A 108 -3.03 -2.52 11.58
CA LEU A 108 -3.75 -1.68 10.62
C LEU A 108 -4.65 -0.64 11.31
N ARG A 109 -5.38 -1.04 12.35
CA ARG A 109 -6.24 -0.12 13.14
C ARG A 109 -5.49 1.08 13.73
N ASP A 110 -4.23 0.88 14.13
CA ASP A 110 -3.39 1.92 14.73
C ASP A 110 -2.84 2.85 13.66
N LEU A 111 -2.49 2.31 12.49
CA LEU A 111 -2.11 3.10 11.31
C LEU A 111 -3.28 3.94 10.82
N ILE A 112 -4.49 3.38 10.70
CA ILE A 112 -5.72 4.09 10.34
C ILE A 112 -5.99 5.24 11.33
N ARG A 113 -5.90 4.97 12.64
CA ARG A 113 -6.08 6.01 13.66
C ARG A 113 -5.02 7.11 13.54
N THR A 114 -3.77 6.74 13.31
CA THR A 114 -2.66 7.69 13.13
C THR A 114 -2.86 8.53 11.86
N ALA A 115 -3.36 7.95 10.78
CA ALA A 115 -3.69 8.64 9.54
C ALA A 115 -4.93 9.56 9.65
N GLY A 116 -5.76 9.39 10.70
CA GLY A 116 -7.00 10.13 10.89
C GLY A 116 -8.21 9.47 10.20
N GLY A 117 -8.07 8.22 9.77
CA GLY A 117 -9.08 7.41 9.10
C GLY A 117 -8.58 6.82 7.80
N CYS A 118 -9.41 5.98 7.16
CA CYS A 118 -9.10 5.38 5.88
C CYS A 118 -10.40 5.10 5.12
N ASP A 119 -10.54 5.71 3.94
CA ASP A 119 -11.65 5.45 3.02
C ASP A 119 -11.15 4.63 1.82
N PHE A 120 -9.89 4.84 1.43
CA PHE A 120 -9.18 4.11 0.39
C PHE A 120 -7.87 3.56 0.94
N LEU A 121 -7.72 2.25 0.96
CA LEU A 121 -6.51 1.53 1.39
C LEU A 121 -5.75 0.99 0.18
N LYS A 122 -4.47 1.34 0.02
CA LYS A 122 -3.52 0.53 -0.74
C LYS A 122 -2.59 -0.18 0.24
N CYS A 123 -2.40 -1.47 0.07
CA CYS A 123 -1.52 -2.28 0.91
C CYS A 123 -0.67 -3.20 0.05
N ASP A 124 0.63 -2.99 0.11
CA ASP A 124 1.64 -3.78 -0.58
C ASP A 124 2.88 -3.77 0.32
N CYS A 125 2.98 -4.77 1.17
CA CYS A 125 3.92 -4.80 2.28
C CYS A 125 4.64 -6.15 2.42
N GLU A 126 4.85 -6.83 1.28
CA GLU A 126 5.73 -7.98 1.16
C GLU A 126 5.38 -9.11 2.16
N GLY A 127 4.08 -9.41 2.27
CA GLY A 127 3.56 -10.52 3.09
C GLY A 127 3.07 -10.14 4.47
N ALA A 128 3.21 -8.88 4.90
CA ALA A 128 2.64 -8.42 6.17
C ALA A 128 1.12 -8.19 6.10
N GLU A 129 0.51 -8.14 4.92
CA GLU A 129 -0.94 -8.04 4.71
C GLU A 129 -1.71 -9.16 5.43
N TRP A 130 -1.10 -10.34 5.59
CA TRP A 130 -1.72 -11.46 6.30
C TRP A 130 -1.86 -11.27 7.81
N GLN A 131 -1.23 -10.22 8.36
CA GLN A 131 -1.37 -9.81 9.76
C GLN A 131 -2.55 -8.86 9.98
N ILE A 132 -3.25 -8.44 8.92
CA ILE A 132 -4.46 -7.62 9.03
C ILE A 132 -5.55 -8.45 9.71
N GLU A 133 -6.12 -7.90 10.79
CA GLU A 133 -7.30 -8.47 11.42
C GLU A 133 -8.54 -8.11 10.57
N PRO A 134 -9.43 -9.06 10.26
CA PRO A 134 -10.60 -8.79 9.40
C PRO A 134 -11.43 -7.59 9.82
N GLY A 135 -11.60 -7.37 11.14
CA GLY A 135 -12.33 -6.23 11.69
C GLY A 135 -11.70 -4.87 11.41
N ASP A 136 -10.41 -4.81 11.07
CA ASP A 136 -9.70 -3.57 10.78
C ASP A 136 -10.05 -3.00 9.39
N LEU A 137 -10.68 -3.81 8.52
CA LEU A 137 -11.16 -3.38 7.21
C LEU A 137 -12.54 -2.73 7.25
N ALA A 138 -13.24 -2.80 8.38
CA ALA A 138 -14.61 -2.31 8.50
C ALA A 138 -14.75 -0.83 8.12
N GLY A 139 -15.62 -0.55 7.15
CA GLY A 139 -15.92 0.80 6.68
C GLY A 139 -14.91 1.39 5.68
N ILE A 140 -13.86 0.67 5.31
CA ILE A 140 -12.99 1.08 4.22
C ILE A 140 -13.74 0.88 2.91
N ARG A 141 -13.97 1.97 2.17
CA ARG A 141 -14.78 1.94 0.94
C ARG A 141 -14.10 1.16 -0.19
N ARG A 142 -12.76 1.27 -0.27
CA ARG A 142 -11.97 0.76 -1.39
C ARG A 142 -10.65 0.17 -0.90
N ILE A 143 -10.30 -1.00 -1.41
CA ILE A 143 -9.04 -1.69 -1.09
C ILE A 143 -8.34 -2.08 -2.38
N GLU A 144 -7.06 -1.73 -2.46
CA GLU A 144 -6.07 -2.22 -3.42
C GLU A 144 -4.99 -2.95 -2.62
N MET A 145 -4.81 -4.24 -2.82
CA MET A 145 -3.88 -5.02 -2.01
C MET A 145 -3.09 -5.99 -2.87
N GLU A 146 -1.76 -5.89 -2.83
CA GLU A 146 -0.91 -6.95 -3.36
C GLU A 146 -0.89 -8.11 -2.37
N LEU A 147 -1.17 -9.31 -2.89
CA LEU A 147 -1.22 -10.53 -2.10
C LEU A 147 0.05 -11.33 -2.33
N HIS A 148 0.77 -11.62 -1.25
CA HIS A 148 2.00 -12.39 -1.28
C HIS A 148 1.79 -13.80 -0.74
N GLN A 149 2.66 -14.72 -1.13
CA GLN A 149 2.72 -16.09 -0.63
C GLN A 149 4.19 -16.51 -0.52
N PRO A 150 4.52 -17.58 0.22
CA PRO A 150 5.89 -18.03 0.31
C PRO A 150 6.55 -18.21 -1.07
N PRO A 151 7.84 -17.84 -1.25
CA PRO A 151 8.77 -17.48 -0.18
C PRO A 151 8.69 -16.04 0.33
N ILE A 152 7.86 -15.18 -0.27
CA ILE A 152 7.62 -13.82 0.21
C ILE A 152 6.48 -13.84 1.22
N GLY A 153 6.75 -13.43 2.46
CA GLY A 153 5.74 -13.40 3.52
C GLY A 153 5.34 -14.79 4.04
N GLY A 154 4.26 -14.80 4.79
CA GLY A 154 3.69 -15.98 5.41
C GLY A 154 2.65 -16.71 4.54
N LEU A 155 1.98 -17.69 5.15
CA LEU A 155 0.83 -18.33 4.52
C LEU A 155 -0.34 -17.35 4.47
N PRO A 156 -1.17 -17.42 3.40
CA PRO A 156 -2.39 -16.62 3.29
C PRO A 156 -3.30 -16.79 4.51
N ASN A 157 -3.86 -15.67 4.95
CA ASN A 157 -4.85 -15.65 6.03
C ASN A 157 -6.25 -15.89 5.43
N GLU A 158 -6.73 -17.13 5.57
CA GLU A 158 -8.04 -17.55 5.03
C GLU A 158 -9.21 -16.79 5.67
N GLU A 159 -9.09 -16.40 6.95
CA GLU A 159 -10.13 -15.63 7.64
C GLU A 159 -10.23 -14.21 7.06
N LEU A 160 -9.10 -13.58 6.77
CA LEU A 160 -9.07 -12.28 6.10
C LEU A 160 -9.71 -12.35 4.71
N LEU A 161 -9.32 -13.34 3.89
CA LEU A 161 -9.89 -13.53 2.55
C LEU A 161 -11.40 -13.81 2.59
N ARG A 162 -11.86 -14.64 3.53
CA ARG A 162 -13.28 -14.90 3.73
C ARG A 162 -14.03 -13.64 4.11
N SER A 163 -13.50 -12.87 5.05
CA SER A 163 -14.12 -11.60 5.48
C SER A 163 -14.22 -10.58 4.35
N ILE A 164 -13.18 -10.50 3.50
CA ILE A 164 -13.24 -9.66 2.29
C ILE A 164 -14.36 -10.16 1.37
N GLY A 165 -14.46 -11.45 1.12
CA GLY A 165 -15.50 -12.03 0.27
C GLY A 165 -16.93 -11.82 0.80
N GLU A 166 -17.11 -11.68 2.12
CA GLU A 166 -18.41 -11.44 2.76
C GLU A 166 -18.83 -9.96 2.70
N GLN A 167 -17.86 -9.02 2.72
CA GLN A 167 -18.13 -7.58 2.85
C GLN A 167 -17.93 -6.80 1.57
N TYR A 168 -17.13 -7.32 0.64
CA TYR A 168 -16.70 -6.60 -0.56
C TYR A 168 -17.07 -7.35 -1.83
N THR A 169 -17.41 -6.61 -2.87
CA THR A 169 -17.26 -7.11 -4.24
C THR A 169 -15.80 -6.98 -4.61
N PHE A 170 -15.19 -8.04 -5.11
CA PHE A 170 -13.74 -8.00 -5.41
C PHE A 170 -13.40 -8.73 -6.70
N SER A 171 -12.24 -8.38 -7.26
CA SER A 171 -11.53 -9.14 -8.29
C SER A 171 -10.07 -9.29 -7.89
N ILE A 172 -9.40 -10.30 -8.44
CA ILE A 172 -7.96 -10.49 -8.28
C ILE A 172 -7.34 -10.55 -9.67
N ASP A 173 -6.52 -9.56 -9.98
CA ASP A 173 -5.71 -9.54 -11.17
C ASP A 173 -4.46 -10.36 -10.90
N ARG A 174 -4.28 -11.45 -11.66
CA ARG A 174 -3.07 -12.26 -11.54
C ARG A 174 -1.89 -11.52 -12.12
N ILE A 175 -0.83 -11.41 -11.35
CA ILE A 175 0.44 -10.91 -11.85
C ILE A 175 0.93 -11.85 -12.96
N PRO A 176 1.37 -11.34 -14.13
CA PRO A 176 1.88 -12.17 -15.21
C PRO A 176 2.96 -13.13 -14.72
N VAL A 177 3.04 -14.31 -15.37
CA VAL A 177 3.93 -15.45 -15.02
C VAL A 177 5.41 -15.10 -14.82
N HIS A 178 5.82 -13.89 -15.16
CA HIS A 178 7.17 -13.35 -14.98
C HIS A 178 7.32 -12.48 -13.71
N GLY A 179 6.28 -12.39 -12.88
CA GLY A 179 6.39 -11.77 -11.57
C GLY A 179 7.35 -12.54 -10.64
N PRO A 180 7.90 -11.91 -9.62
CA PRO A 180 8.70 -12.59 -8.63
C PRO A 180 7.93 -13.77 -8.03
N LEU A 181 8.62 -14.88 -7.76
CA LEU A 181 8.04 -15.98 -7.02
C LEU A 181 7.55 -15.44 -5.66
N GLY A 182 6.30 -15.79 -5.29
CA GLY A 182 5.70 -15.35 -4.04
C GLY A 182 4.59 -14.31 -4.16
N GLN A 183 4.29 -13.84 -5.36
CA GLN A 183 3.11 -13.01 -5.61
C GLN A 183 1.91 -13.88 -6.02
N MET A 184 0.74 -13.58 -5.48
CA MET A 184 -0.53 -14.21 -5.88
C MET A 184 -1.28 -13.35 -6.90
N GLY A 185 -1.27 -12.04 -6.73
CA GLY A 185 -1.96 -11.07 -7.55
C GLY A 185 -2.33 -9.81 -6.78
N ILE A 186 -3.00 -8.90 -7.46
CA ILE A 186 -3.52 -7.67 -6.87
C ILE A 186 -5.02 -7.84 -6.66
N LEU A 187 -5.45 -7.68 -5.42
CA LEU A 187 -6.85 -7.63 -5.00
C LEU A 187 -7.37 -6.21 -5.18
N HIS A 188 -8.47 -6.10 -5.90
CA HIS A 188 -9.28 -4.90 -6.04
C HIS A 188 -10.62 -5.15 -5.36
N ALA A 189 -10.97 -4.39 -4.32
CA ALA A 189 -12.19 -4.64 -3.56
C ALA A 189 -12.98 -3.36 -3.28
N TRP A 190 -14.30 -3.45 -3.39
CA TRP A 190 -15.28 -2.37 -3.19
C TRP A 190 -16.27 -2.79 -2.12
N LEU A 191 -16.41 -1.97 -1.07
CA LEU A 191 -17.38 -2.22 -0.01
C LEU A 191 -18.79 -2.32 -0.59
N GLN A 192 -19.48 -3.40 -0.27
CA GLN A 192 -20.88 -3.58 -0.67
C GLN A 192 -21.76 -2.57 0.06
N SER A 193 -22.67 -1.93 -0.65
CA SER A 193 -23.69 -1.11 -0.01
C SER A 193 -24.56 -2.02 0.87
N PRO A 194 -24.89 -1.62 2.10
CA PRO A 194 -25.91 -2.33 2.86
C PRO A 194 -27.23 -2.25 2.08
N ASP A 195 -27.88 -3.42 1.91
CA ASP A 195 -29.24 -3.54 1.34
C ASP A 195 -30.30 -2.81 2.20
#